data_69e440315a3deff71d07072536ae273e
#
_entry.id   69e440315a3deff71d07072536ae273e
#
_cell.length_a   1.000
_cell.length_b   1.000
_cell.length_c   1.000
_cell.angle_alpha   90.00
_cell.angle_beta   90.00
_cell.angle_gamma   90.00
#
_symmetry.space_group_name_H-M   'P 1'
#
loop_
_entity.id
_entity.type
_entity.pdbx_description
1 polymer ?
#
loop_
_entity_poly.entity_id
_entity_poly.type
_entity_poly.pdbx_seq_one_letter_code
_entity_poly.pdbx_strand_id
1 'polypeptide(L)'
;MVDWDEQIKAHLFWVWNEGESFFKRGREGMLVITDKRLAFITKTEMSYKMHETHSIRQAKRFEAGENVFRPAEGYKLEHLERDLDKSPDNLEILFSQIIDITSEEKRWGTLLKVKVNLGDRSKVYKFSIAKGWLKYPAKDPMGFQKMDWSPLINLVKTSSST
;
A
#
# COMPACT_ATOMS: atom_id res chain seq x y z
N MET A 1 4.00 14.04 15.01
CA MET A 1 4.21 13.41 16.34
C MET A 1 3.89 11.93 16.26
N VAL A 2 4.76 11.09 16.80
CA VAL A 2 4.51 9.63 16.83
C VAL A 2 3.46 9.34 17.89
N ASP A 3 2.41 8.62 17.49
CA ASP A 3 1.41 8.10 18.41
C ASP A 3 1.86 6.70 18.83
N TRP A 4 2.30 6.57 20.07
CA TRP A 4 2.88 5.33 20.58
C TRP A 4 1.85 4.19 20.68
N ASP A 5 0.56 4.50 20.63
CA ASP A 5 -0.51 3.50 20.61
C ASP A 5 -0.76 2.95 19.19
N GLU A 6 -0.21 3.60 18.18
CA GLU A 6 -0.34 3.17 16.81
C GLU A 6 0.56 1.95 16.53
N GLN A 7 0.05 0.99 15.79
CA GLN A 7 0.79 -0.22 15.42
C GLN A 7 0.78 -0.43 13.92
N ILE A 8 1.94 -0.80 13.38
CA ILE A 8 2.02 -1.23 11.98
C ILE A 8 1.40 -2.63 11.88
N LYS A 9 0.40 -2.76 11.03
CA LYS A 9 -0.32 -4.02 10.81
C LYS A 9 0.19 -4.78 9.61
N ALA A 10 0.68 -4.08 8.58
CA ALA A 10 1.14 -4.74 7.36
C ALA A 10 2.07 -3.86 6.56
N HIS A 11 2.95 -4.52 5.82
CA HIS A 11 3.77 -3.97 4.75
C HIS A 11 3.51 -4.77 3.50
N LEU A 12 3.26 -4.06 2.39
CA LEU A 12 3.12 -4.69 1.09
C LEU A 12 4.13 -4.05 0.14
N PHE A 13 4.86 -4.89 -0.57
CA PHE A 13 5.91 -4.46 -1.50
C PHE A 13 5.41 -4.58 -2.94
N TRP A 14 6.07 -3.90 -3.86
CA TRP A 14 5.71 -3.88 -5.28
C TRP A 14 4.26 -3.43 -5.51
N VAL A 15 3.83 -2.43 -4.74
CA VAL A 15 2.50 -1.86 -4.88
C VAL A 15 2.54 -0.81 -5.98
N TRP A 16 1.63 -0.94 -6.92
CA TRP A 16 1.44 0.01 -8.00
C TRP A 16 0.28 0.94 -7.64
N ASN A 17 0.57 2.24 -7.57
CA ASN A 17 -0.44 3.26 -7.41
C ASN A 17 -0.75 3.82 -8.79
N GLU A 18 -1.96 3.54 -9.30
CA GLU A 18 -2.38 3.93 -10.64
C GLU A 18 -2.44 5.46 -10.76
N GLY A 19 -1.94 5.99 -11.88
CA GLY A 19 -2.01 7.42 -12.14
C GLY A 19 -3.43 7.90 -12.42
N GLU A 20 -3.68 9.18 -12.18
CA GLU A 20 -4.99 9.81 -12.31
C GLU A 20 -5.41 10.01 -13.76
N SER A 21 -4.45 10.11 -14.67
CA SER A 21 -4.73 10.44 -16.06
C SER A 21 -3.63 9.90 -16.95
N PHE A 22 -3.86 10.00 -18.27
CA PHE A 22 -2.88 9.64 -19.28
C PHE A 22 -1.53 10.33 -19.06
N PHE A 23 -1.56 11.57 -18.54
CA PHE A 23 -0.36 12.37 -18.31
C PHE A 23 0.28 12.15 -16.95
N LYS A 24 -0.46 11.62 -15.98
CA LYS A 24 0.05 11.30 -14.66
C LYS A 24 0.18 9.80 -14.55
N ARG A 25 1.39 9.32 -14.74
CA ARG A 25 1.68 7.88 -14.69
C ARG A 25 1.57 7.36 -13.26
N GLY A 26 1.26 6.07 -13.16
CA GLY A 26 1.31 5.37 -11.90
C GLY A 26 2.74 5.27 -11.36
N ARG A 27 2.86 4.94 -10.10
CA ARG A 27 4.14 4.80 -9.40
C ARG A 27 4.18 3.49 -8.63
N GLU A 28 5.36 2.92 -8.54
CA GLU A 28 5.61 1.77 -7.70
C GLU A 28 6.14 2.21 -6.35
N GLY A 29 5.74 1.50 -5.30
CA GLY A 29 6.20 1.78 -3.96
C GLY A 29 5.81 0.67 -3.01
N MET A 30 5.94 0.94 -1.73
CA MET A 30 5.45 0.04 -0.69
C MET A 30 4.28 0.67 0.03
N LEU A 31 3.35 -0.18 0.46
CA LEU A 31 2.17 0.25 1.20
C LEU A 31 2.38 -0.15 2.65
N VAL A 32 2.41 0.83 3.55
CA VAL A 32 2.52 0.61 4.98
C VAL A 32 1.16 0.87 5.60
N ILE A 33 0.65 -0.11 6.32
CA ILE A 33 -0.69 -0.04 6.90
C ILE A 33 -0.57 -0.12 8.42
N THR A 34 -1.08 0.91 9.09
CA THR A 34 -1.20 0.90 10.55
C THR A 34 -2.67 0.74 10.93
N ASP A 35 -2.97 0.76 12.21
CA ASP A 35 -4.35 0.76 12.69
C ASP A 35 -5.02 2.14 12.59
N LYS A 36 -4.31 3.16 12.08
CA LYS A 36 -4.82 4.54 11.97
C LYS A 36 -4.65 5.17 10.60
N ARG A 37 -3.72 4.68 9.79
CA ARG A 37 -3.39 5.29 8.49
C ARG A 37 -2.82 4.29 7.50
N LEU A 38 -2.86 4.73 6.27
CA LEU A 38 -2.33 4.04 5.11
C LEU A 38 -1.27 4.95 4.50
N ALA A 39 -0.07 4.45 4.29
CA ALA A 39 1.01 5.23 3.70
C ALA A 39 1.53 4.55 2.45
N PHE A 40 1.66 5.30 1.37
CA PHE A 40 2.27 4.81 0.14
C PHE A 40 3.64 5.46 -0.01
N ILE A 41 4.70 4.67 0.10
CA ILE A 41 6.07 5.14 0.19
C ILE A 41 6.81 4.80 -1.10
N THR A 42 7.17 5.81 -1.88
CA THR A 42 7.95 5.65 -3.10
C THR A 42 9.44 5.82 -2.85
N LYS A 43 9.80 6.61 -1.85
CA LYS A 43 11.20 6.85 -1.46
C LYS A 43 11.36 6.52 0.01
N THR A 44 12.19 5.54 0.31
CA THR A 44 12.39 5.03 1.66
C THR A 44 13.87 5.02 2.02
N GLU A 45 14.14 5.10 3.33
CA GLU A 45 15.48 4.88 3.88
C GLU A 45 15.79 3.39 4.06
N MET A 46 14.80 2.53 3.84
CA MET A 46 15.01 1.07 3.91
C MET A 46 16.13 0.67 2.95
N SER A 47 17.10 -0.12 3.44
CA SER A 47 18.19 -0.58 2.60
C SER A 47 17.66 -1.47 1.47
N TYR A 48 18.38 -1.48 0.36
CA TYR A 48 18.05 -2.34 -0.78
C TYR A 48 17.95 -3.80 -0.36
N LYS A 49 18.91 -4.25 0.46
CA LYS A 49 18.96 -5.64 0.93
C LYS A 49 17.73 -6.00 1.78
N MET A 50 17.33 -5.11 2.66
CA MET A 50 16.15 -5.32 3.50
C MET A 50 14.87 -5.36 2.66
N HIS A 51 14.75 -4.43 1.73
CA HIS A 51 13.62 -4.37 0.80
C HIS A 51 13.54 -5.66 -0.03
N GLU A 52 14.67 -6.11 -0.58
CA GLU A 52 14.75 -7.34 -1.35
C GLU A 52 14.32 -8.56 -0.54
N THR A 53 14.83 -8.67 0.70
CA THR A 53 14.50 -9.78 1.59
C THR A 53 13.00 -9.87 1.83
N HIS A 54 12.36 -8.75 2.17
CA HIS A 54 10.93 -8.73 2.46
C HIS A 54 10.07 -8.94 1.21
N SER A 55 10.48 -8.37 0.08
CA SER A 55 9.72 -8.54 -1.16
C SER A 55 9.76 -9.97 -1.67
N ILE A 56 10.90 -10.66 -1.53
CA ILE A 56 11.01 -12.08 -1.86
C ILE A 56 10.11 -12.92 -0.96
N ARG A 57 10.09 -12.63 0.33
CA ARG A 57 9.21 -13.33 1.28
C ARG A 57 7.74 -13.14 0.91
N GLN A 58 7.37 -11.95 0.52
CA GLN A 58 6.00 -11.65 0.07
C GLN A 58 5.64 -12.50 -1.15
N ALA A 59 6.51 -12.56 -2.15
CA ALA A 59 6.27 -13.34 -3.35
C ALA A 59 6.07 -14.82 -3.02
N LYS A 60 6.88 -15.36 -2.11
CA LYS A 60 6.76 -16.76 -1.67
C LYS A 60 5.45 -17.01 -0.94
N ARG A 61 4.99 -16.06 -0.14
CA ARG A 61 3.70 -16.17 0.56
C ARG A 61 2.54 -16.22 -0.44
N PHE A 62 2.59 -15.39 -1.48
CA PHE A 62 1.57 -15.43 -2.53
C PHE A 62 1.56 -16.79 -3.23
N GLU A 63 2.72 -17.32 -3.58
CA GLU A 63 2.83 -18.66 -4.22
C GLU A 63 2.27 -19.75 -3.34
N ALA A 64 2.49 -19.66 -2.03
CA ALA A 64 2.05 -20.68 -1.07
C ALA A 64 0.61 -20.50 -0.61
N GLY A 65 -0.07 -19.43 -1.05
CA GLY A 65 -1.42 -19.11 -0.59
C GLY A 65 -1.47 -18.69 0.87
N GLU A 66 -0.36 -18.18 1.39
CA GLU A 66 -0.28 -17.70 2.77
C GLU A 66 -0.71 -16.25 2.91
N ASN A 67 -1.04 -15.85 4.14
CA ASN A 67 -1.39 -14.48 4.45
C ASN A 67 -0.21 -13.53 4.21
N VAL A 68 -0.40 -12.54 3.34
CA VAL A 68 0.63 -11.52 3.04
C VAL A 68 0.43 -10.24 3.82
N PHE A 69 -0.68 -10.10 4.55
CA PHE A 69 -0.99 -8.92 5.34
C PHE A 69 -0.23 -9.01 6.67
N ARG A 70 1.07 -8.71 6.62
CA ARG A 70 1.99 -8.83 7.74
C ARG A 70 2.97 -7.68 7.79
N PRO A 71 3.37 -7.22 9.01
CA PRO A 71 4.39 -6.19 9.12
C PRO A 71 5.77 -6.70 8.69
N ALA A 72 6.58 -5.80 8.15
CA ALA A 72 7.98 -6.10 7.83
C ALA A 72 8.82 -5.97 9.09
N GLU A 73 9.49 -7.06 9.45
CA GLU A 73 10.37 -7.09 10.62
C GLU A 73 11.49 -6.05 10.47
N GLY A 74 11.72 -5.27 11.52
CA GLY A 74 12.75 -4.25 11.52
C GLY A 74 12.31 -2.87 11.05
N TYR A 75 11.09 -2.73 10.55
CA TYR A 75 10.54 -1.43 10.16
C TYR A 75 9.52 -0.98 11.21
N LYS A 76 9.79 0.16 11.86
CA LYS A 76 8.99 0.69 12.97
C LYS A 76 8.32 1.99 12.60
N LEU A 77 7.42 2.48 13.46
CA LEU A 77 6.74 3.77 13.25
C LEU A 77 7.72 4.93 13.05
N GLU A 78 8.86 4.91 13.73
CA GLU A 78 9.90 5.93 13.56
C GLU A 78 10.43 5.95 12.14
N HIS A 79 10.57 4.78 11.53
CA HIS A 79 11.01 4.66 10.14
C HIS A 79 9.94 5.20 9.19
N LEU A 80 8.67 4.92 9.48
CA LEU A 80 7.54 5.43 8.69
C LEU A 80 7.51 6.96 8.73
N GLU A 81 7.65 7.56 9.91
CA GLU A 81 7.66 9.01 10.05
C GLU A 81 8.80 9.65 9.25
N ARG A 82 9.99 9.05 9.30
CA ARG A 82 11.12 9.55 8.52
C ARG A 82 10.89 9.41 7.02
N ASP A 83 10.31 8.29 6.59
CA ASP A 83 10.00 8.09 5.18
C ASP A 83 8.95 9.10 4.69
N LEU A 84 7.94 9.38 5.49
CA LEU A 84 6.92 10.38 5.12
C LEU A 84 7.51 11.78 4.97
N ASP A 85 8.51 12.12 5.79
CA ASP A 85 9.20 13.40 5.71
C ASP A 85 10.24 13.46 4.58
N LYS A 86 10.65 12.30 4.06
CA LYS A 86 11.73 12.20 3.08
C LYS A 86 11.38 12.80 1.72
N SER A 87 10.12 12.70 1.31
CA SER A 87 9.70 13.15 0.00
C SER A 87 8.23 13.54 0.00
N PRO A 88 7.86 14.64 -0.69
CA PRO A 88 6.45 15.01 -0.87
C PRO A 88 5.70 14.01 -1.76
N ASP A 89 6.40 13.14 -2.47
CA ASP A 89 5.79 12.07 -3.27
C ASP A 89 5.28 10.93 -2.40
N ASN A 90 5.75 10.83 -1.15
CA ASN A 90 5.26 9.84 -0.21
C ASN A 90 3.91 10.32 0.33
N LEU A 91 2.92 9.43 0.29
CA LEU A 91 1.52 9.75 0.55
C LEU A 91 1.08 9.17 1.88
N GLU A 92 0.38 10.00 2.67
CA GLU A 92 -0.27 9.55 3.89
C GLU A 92 -1.77 9.74 3.77
N ILE A 93 -2.53 8.70 4.12
CA ILE A 93 -4.00 8.75 4.16
C ILE A 93 -4.44 8.29 5.55
N LEU A 94 -5.03 9.19 6.32
CA LEU A 94 -5.62 8.84 7.61
C LEU A 94 -6.92 8.07 7.38
N PHE A 95 -7.19 7.05 8.18
CA PHE A 95 -8.43 6.28 8.05
C PHE A 95 -9.66 7.19 8.19
N SER A 96 -9.56 8.25 9.02
CA SER A 96 -10.64 9.23 9.18
C SER A 96 -10.95 10.01 7.90
N GLN A 97 -10.03 10.04 6.94
CA GLN A 97 -10.21 10.72 5.65
C GLN A 97 -10.86 9.80 4.60
N ILE A 98 -10.94 8.50 4.87
CA ILE A 98 -11.45 7.54 3.89
C ILE A 98 -12.97 7.56 3.87
N ILE A 99 -13.54 7.91 2.72
CA ILE A 99 -14.99 7.94 2.49
C ILE A 99 -15.48 6.54 2.15
N ASP A 100 -14.72 5.82 1.32
CA ASP A 100 -15.09 4.50 0.83
C ASP A 100 -13.82 3.72 0.50
N ILE A 101 -13.86 2.42 0.73
CA ILE A 101 -12.77 1.50 0.40
C ILE A 101 -13.38 0.18 -0.08
N THR A 102 -13.01 -0.20 -1.30
CA THR A 102 -13.53 -1.40 -1.96
C THR A 102 -12.44 -2.12 -2.72
N SER A 103 -12.67 -3.38 -3.06
CA SER A 103 -11.77 -4.11 -3.94
C SER A 103 -12.55 -4.59 -5.16
N GLU A 104 -11.85 -4.66 -6.30
CA GLU A 104 -12.40 -5.16 -7.55
C GLU A 104 -11.49 -6.23 -8.12
N GLU A 105 -12.05 -7.38 -8.44
CA GLU A 105 -11.33 -8.40 -9.16
C GLU A 105 -11.28 -8.05 -10.64
N LYS A 106 -10.08 -8.05 -11.20
CA LYS A 106 -9.83 -7.85 -12.62
C LYS A 106 -9.19 -9.12 -13.17
N ARG A 107 -9.16 -9.26 -14.49
CA ARG A 107 -8.48 -10.40 -15.13
C ARG A 107 -7.00 -10.47 -14.74
N TRP A 108 -6.39 -9.31 -14.56
CA TRP A 108 -4.95 -9.17 -14.33
C TRP A 108 -4.55 -9.15 -12.85
N GLY A 109 -5.50 -9.05 -11.92
CA GLY A 109 -5.21 -8.96 -10.50
C GLY A 109 -6.37 -8.40 -9.72
N THR A 110 -6.12 -8.02 -8.46
CA THR A 110 -7.14 -7.43 -7.59
C THR A 110 -6.79 -5.99 -7.28
N LEU A 111 -7.70 -5.09 -7.59
CA LEU A 111 -7.54 -3.65 -7.42
C LEU A 111 -8.18 -3.20 -6.11
N LEU A 112 -7.44 -2.44 -5.32
CA LEU A 112 -7.98 -1.75 -4.14
C LEU A 112 -8.30 -0.31 -4.52
N LYS A 113 -9.53 0.12 -4.28
CA LYS A 113 -9.95 1.51 -4.49
C LYS A 113 -10.17 2.18 -3.15
N VAL A 114 -9.54 3.32 -2.94
CA VAL A 114 -9.65 4.10 -1.71
C VAL A 114 -10.10 5.51 -2.08
N LYS A 115 -11.32 5.86 -1.67
CA LYS A 115 -11.85 7.21 -1.88
C LYS A 115 -11.58 8.04 -0.64
N VAL A 116 -10.92 9.16 -0.82
CA VAL A 116 -10.41 10.00 0.27
C VAL A 116 -11.00 11.39 0.19
N ASN A 117 -11.41 11.92 1.34
CA ASN A 117 -11.85 13.30 1.50
C ASN A 117 -10.63 14.18 1.77
N LEU A 118 -10.35 15.12 0.86
CA LEU A 118 -9.23 16.05 0.98
C LEU A 118 -9.67 17.44 1.45
N GLY A 119 -10.92 17.56 1.93
CA GLY A 119 -11.49 18.83 2.42
C GLY A 119 -12.27 19.56 1.35
N ASP A 120 -11.62 20.05 0.31
CA ASP A 120 -12.23 20.78 -0.80
C ASP A 120 -12.71 19.86 -1.92
N ARG A 121 -12.23 18.62 -1.94
CA ARG A 121 -12.54 17.65 -3.00
C ARG A 121 -12.34 16.23 -2.48
N SER A 122 -12.77 15.25 -3.24
CA SER A 122 -12.43 13.86 -3.00
C SER A 122 -11.52 13.34 -4.10
N LYS A 123 -10.76 12.29 -3.79
CA LYS A 123 -9.84 11.67 -4.73
C LYS A 123 -9.89 10.15 -4.54
N VAL A 124 -9.80 9.41 -5.63
CA VAL A 124 -9.75 7.95 -5.60
C VAL A 124 -8.34 7.49 -5.91
N TYR A 125 -7.75 6.73 -4.98
CA TYR A 125 -6.48 6.05 -5.19
C TYR A 125 -6.76 4.59 -5.56
N LYS A 126 -5.94 4.03 -6.44
CA LYS A 126 -6.09 2.66 -6.90
C LYS A 126 -4.75 1.93 -6.75
N PHE A 127 -4.75 0.89 -5.96
CA PHE A 127 -3.55 0.11 -5.65
C PHE A 127 -3.69 -1.33 -6.11
N SER A 128 -2.61 -1.86 -6.65
CA SER A 128 -2.49 -3.28 -6.98
C SER A 128 -1.09 -3.76 -6.65
N ILE A 129 -0.92 -5.07 -6.49
CA ILE A 129 0.37 -5.65 -6.12
C ILE A 129 0.95 -6.37 -7.32
N ALA A 130 2.14 -5.95 -7.76
CA ALA A 130 2.84 -6.59 -8.85
C ALA A 130 3.45 -7.92 -8.41
N LYS A 131 3.58 -8.86 -9.34
CA LYS A 131 4.20 -10.16 -9.07
C LYS A 131 5.71 -10.08 -8.93
N GLY A 132 6.30 -8.97 -9.38
CA GLY A 132 7.73 -8.75 -9.29
C GLY A 132 8.05 -7.34 -9.76
N TRP A 133 9.33 -7.08 -10.01
CA TRP A 133 9.77 -5.79 -10.48
C TRP A 133 9.09 -5.45 -11.81
N LEU A 134 8.32 -4.36 -11.83
CA LEU A 134 7.69 -3.87 -13.05
C LEU A 134 8.69 -3.02 -13.81
N LYS A 135 9.27 -3.60 -14.86
CA LYS A 135 10.00 -2.79 -15.83
C LYS A 135 8.97 -2.04 -16.66
N TYR A 136 9.23 -0.80 -16.86
CA TYR A 136 8.38 0.11 -17.61
C TYR A 136 8.06 -0.38 -19.02
N PRO A 137 6.86 -0.13 -19.48
CA PRO A 137 5.60 -0.01 -18.76
C PRO A 137 5.08 -1.39 -18.39
N ALA A 138 4.17 -1.47 -17.45
CA ALA A 138 3.58 -2.76 -17.09
C ALA A 138 2.76 -3.30 -18.27
N LYS A 139 3.40 -3.98 -19.20
CA LYS A 139 2.77 -4.52 -20.41
C LYS A 139 2.19 -5.92 -20.20
N ASP A 140 2.59 -6.60 -19.13
CA ASP A 140 2.09 -7.92 -18.82
C ASP A 140 0.78 -7.80 -18.06
N PRO A 141 -0.37 -8.09 -18.67
CA PRO A 141 -1.64 -7.98 -17.98
C PRO A 141 -1.82 -9.02 -16.86
N MET A 142 -0.93 -10.01 -16.79
CA MET A 142 -0.94 -11.03 -15.73
C MET A 142 0.15 -10.77 -14.69
N GLY A 143 0.78 -9.60 -14.75
CA GLY A 143 1.88 -9.22 -13.86
C GLY A 143 1.46 -8.82 -12.46
N PHE A 144 0.17 -8.85 -12.12
CA PHE A 144 -0.35 -8.44 -10.81
C PHE A 144 -0.93 -9.62 -10.05
N GLN A 145 -0.87 -9.50 -8.71
CA GLN A 145 -1.35 -10.55 -7.81
C GLN A 145 -2.86 -10.48 -7.61
N LYS A 146 -3.47 -11.64 -7.42
CA LYS A 146 -4.79 -11.72 -6.82
C LYS A 146 -4.59 -11.54 -5.31
N MET A 147 -5.28 -10.57 -4.74
CA MET A 147 -5.10 -10.17 -3.34
C MET A 147 -6.44 -10.09 -2.64
N ASP A 148 -6.52 -10.69 -1.45
CA ASP A 148 -7.65 -10.48 -0.56
C ASP A 148 -7.38 -9.22 0.26
N TRP A 149 -8.09 -8.14 -0.08
CA TRP A 149 -7.95 -6.85 0.60
C TRP A 149 -8.87 -6.72 1.83
N SER A 150 -9.65 -7.76 2.15
CA SER A 150 -10.60 -7.68 3.26
C SER A 150 -9.97 -7.37 4.63
N PRO A 151 -8.75 -7.83 4.96
CA PRO A 151 -8.13 -7.42 6.23
C PRO A 151 -7.97 -5.91 6.36
N LEU A 152 -7.56 -5.23 5.28
CA LEU A 152 -7.44 -3.77 5.28
C LEU A 152 -8.82 -3.10 5.30
N ILE A 153 -9.74 -3.56 4.48
CA ILE A 153 -11.09 -3.00 4.40
C ILE A 153 -11.76 -3.08 5.77
N ASN A 154 -11.68 -4.22 6.43
CA ASN A 154 -12.26 -4.42 7.76
C ASN A 154 -11.57 -3.53 8.82
N LEU A 155 -10.27 -3.38 8.72
CA LEU A 155 -9.51 -2.52 9.64
C LEU A 155 -9.98 -1.06 9.53
N VAL A 156 -10.16 -0.56 8.32
CA VAL A 156 -10.65 0.80 8.07
C VAL A 156 -12.07 0.98 8.61
N LYS A 157 -12.96 0.04 8.31
CA LYS A 157 -14.36 0.10 8.74
C LYS A 157 -14.51 0.01 10.26
N THR A 158 -13.72 -0.84 10.91
CA THR A 158 -13.71 -0.97 12.37
C THR A 158 -13.21 0.32 13.02
N SER A 159 -12.17 0.91 12.48
CA SER A 159 -11.60 2.17 12.96
C SER A 159 -12.61 3.32 12.89
N SER A 160 -13.42 3.38 11.83
CA SER A 160 -14.38 4.47 11.62
C SER A 160 -15.65 4.33 12.45
N SER A 161 -15.89 3.16 13.05
CA SER A 161 -17.08 2.92 13.87
C SER A 161 -16.87 3.21 15.35
N THR A 162 -15.68 3.63 15.75
CA THR A 162 -15.40 3.97 17.15
C THR A 162 -15.49 5.46 17.45
#